data_6092185478894f4d96f553fe5e33fc92
#
_entry.id   6092185478894f4d96f553fe5e33fc92
#
_cell.length_a   1.000
_cell.length_b   1.000
_cell.length_c   1.000
_cell.angle_alpha   90.00
_cell.angle_beta   90.00
_cell.angle_gamma   90.00
#
_symmetry.space_group_name_H-M   'P 1'
#
loop_
_entity.id
_entity.type
_entity.pdbx_description
1 polymer ?
#
loop_
_entity_poly.entity_id
_entity_poly.type
_entity_poly.pdbx_seq_one_letter_code
_entity_poly.pdbx_strand_id
1 'polypeptide(L)'
;MNDLVIFLCRCLTVALVVQVCFTLVFLWRICSYKKNLLPDEKLPKTAVILCLRGADPFLRNCLQALLNQNYSQYDLKLVIDRMEDPAWAIATDTVQKHQATNVEISPLRTIRENCSLKCSSIIQAITDLDDSYQAIALVDADTIVHTHWLRELVTPLAHPQVGATTGNRWYVPTGSHWGSIVRYMWNVSAVVQMYLYNIPWGGTLAVKTEVLHQTKLLDRWGKAFCEDTMISDILAKHHMQVKFVPSLIMLNQEECNLSELKSWMQRQILFCRLYHPHWLAVAGNAILTILFPTLLTVLFLAALLTGQWYAAILSFSCYGSYVVALMFIVLFLEQAVQLIRSHHQPSTQLSIATIFKMLMAIPLTQSVYGSAFLSSLWMSKVTWRGITYQFKGPWNIRLVEYRPYQSSDTSASKNISVH
;
A
#
# COMPACT_ATOMS: atom_id res chain seq x y z
N MET A 1 -37.21 -14.22 -13.67
CA MET A 1 -36.27 -13.16 -13.29
C MET A 1 -36.38 -12.80 -11.79
N ASN A 2 -37.57 -12.70 -11.22
CA ASN A 2 -37.77 -12.33 -9.81
C ASN A 2 -36.97 -13.21 -8.82
N ASP A 3 -37.04 -14.56 -8.96
CA ASP A 3 -36.34 -15.49 -8.07
C ASP A 3 -34.81 -15.30 -8.11
N LEU A 4 -34.27 -15.02 -9.29
CA LEU A 4 -32.83 -14.73 -9.46
C LEU A 4 -32.45 -13.43 -8.78
N VAL A 5 -33.27 -12.37 -8.93
CA VAL A 5 -33.02 -11.09 -8.25
C VAL A 5 -33.10 -11.28 -6.73
N ILE A 6 -34.10 -11.99 -6.21
CA ILE A 6 -34.22 -12.28 -4.77
C ILE A 6 -32.99 -13.04 -4.28
N PHE A 7 -32.54 -14.04 -5.02
CA PHE A 7 -31.32 -14.80 -4.67
C PHE A 7 -30.09 -13.91 -4.61
N LEU A 8 -29.86 -13.06 -5.63
CA LEU A 8 -28.71 -12.15 -5.65
C LEU A 8 -28.80 -11.08 -4.57
N CYS A 9 -29.98 -10.57 -4.23
CA CYS A 9 -30.17 -9.67 -3.10
C CYS A 9 -29.76 -10.33 -1.78
N ARG A 10 -30.12 -11.60 -1.56
CA ARG A 10 -29.67 -12.37 -0.38
C ARG A 10 -28.14 -12.52 -0.36
N CYS A 11 -27.54 -12.86 -1.49
CA CYS A 11 -26.07 -12.97 -1.60
C CYS A 11 -25.38 -11.64 -1.29
N LEU A 12 -25.90 -10.51 -1.80
CA LEU A 12 -25.36 -9.19 -1.54
C LEU A 12 -25.52 -8.79 -0.07
N THR A 13 -26.64 -9.15 0.56
CA THR A 13 -26.86 -8.93 2.00
C THR A 13 -25.85 -9.72 2.83
N VAL A 14 -25.59 -10.99 2.49
CA VAL A 14 -24.56 -11.81 3.17
C VAL A 14 -23.18 -11.19 2.98
N ALA A 15 -22.83 -10.74 1.76
CA ALA A 15 -21.56 -10.05 1.50
C ALA A 15 -21.42 -8.79 2.35
N LEU A 16 -22.47 -7.98 2.49
CA LEU A 16 -22.49 -6.79 3.36
C LEU A 16 -22.28 -7.16 4.83
N VAL A 17 -22.95 -8.20 5.33
CA VAL A 17 -22.77 -8.67 6.71
C VAL A 17 -21.30 -9.08 6.96
N VAL A 18 -20.68 -9.82 6.03
CA VAL A 18 -19.26 -10.18 6.13
C VAL A 18 -18.38 -8.94 6.17
N GLN A 19 -18.63 -7.94 5.32
CA GLN A 19 -17.87 -6.67 5.32
C GLN A 19 -18.04 -5.91 6.64
N VAL A 20 -19.25 -5.86 7.21
CA VAL A 20 -19.50 -5.27 8.53
C VAL A 20 -18.73 -6.02 9.61
N CYS A 21 -18.77 -7.34 9.63
CA CYS A 21 -18.00 -8.15 10.59
C CYS A 21 -16.49 -7.88 10.50
N PHE A 22 -15.94 -7.83 9.29
CA PHE A 22 -14.53 -7.49 9.07
C PHE A 22 -14.20 -6.09 9.58
N THR A 23 -15.06 -5.12 9.31
CA THR A 23 -14.93 -3.75 9.80
C THR A 23 -14.94 -3.70 11.33
N LEU A 24 -15.86 -4.40 11.97
CA LEU A 24 -15.94 -4.44 13.45
C LEU A 24 -14.72 -5.10 14.08
N VAL A 25 -14.21 -6.20 13.51
CA VAL A 25 -12.97 -6.84 13.97
C VAL A 25 -11.78 -5.91 13.81
N PHE A 26 -11.67 -5.23 12.69
CA PHE A 26 -10.62 -4.24 12.46
C PHE A 26 -10.70 -3.11 13.49
N LEU A 27 -11.87 -2.49 13.67
CA LEU A 27 -12.11 -1.42 14.63
C LEU A 27 -11.78 -1.85 16.07
N TRP A 28 -12.23 -3.03 16.45
CA TRP A 28 -11.90 -3.58 17.77
C TRP A 28 -10.39 -3.69 17.98
N ARG A 29 -9.67 -4.22 16.99
CA ARG A 29 -8.21 -4.36 17.07
C ARG A 29 -7.48 -3.02 17.13
N ILE A 30 -7.88 -2.03 16.32
CA ILE A 30 -7.21 -0.73 16.30
C ILE A 30 -7.55 0.11 17.55
N CYS A 31 -8.80 0.07 18.03
CA CYS A 31 -9.22 0.80 19.24
C CYS A 31 -8.67 0.16 20.53
N SER A 32 -8.41 -1.16 20.53
CA SER A 32 -7.80 -1.86 21.66
C SER A 32 -6.29 -1.69 21.75
N TYR A 33 -5.67 -1.06 20.75
CA TYR A 33 -4.22 -0.85 20.72
C TYR A 33 -3.79 0.15 21.79
N LYS A 34 -2.88 -0.30 22.68
CA LYS A 34 -2.25 0.56 23.68
C LYS A 34 -0.83 0.89 23.21
N LYS A 35 -0.56 2.18 23.13
CA LYS A 35 0.75 2.70 22.72
C LYS A 35 1.70 2.68 23.93
N ASN A 36 2.51 1.63 24.04
CA ASN A 36 3.56 1.52 25.04
C ASN A 36 4.91 1.69 24.32
N LEU A 37 5.54 2.85 24.44
CA LEU A 37 6.82 3.13 23.79
C LEU A 37 7.98 2.69 24.66
N LEU A 38 9.04 2.18 24.02
CA LEU A 38 10.31 1.91 24.69
C LEU A 38 10.99 3.21 25.11
N PRO A 39 11.62 3.24 26.29
CA PRO A 39 12.53 4.32 26.67
C PRO A 39 13.78 4.31 25.81
N ASP A 40 14.51 5.44 25.76
CA ASP A 40 15.65 5.65 24.86
C ASP A 40 16.75 4.59 25.01
N GLU A 41 17.02 4.15 26.23
CA GLU A 41 18.07 3.18 26.54
C GLU A 41 17.78 1.77 26.01
N LYS A 42 16.52 1.49 25.68
CA LYS A 42 16.07 0.16 25.15
C LYS A 42 15.79 0.18 23.66
N LEU A 43 15.95 1.32 23.01
CA LEU A 43 15.74 1.42 21.57
C LEU A 43 16.88 0.73 20.81
N PRO A 44 16.58 -0.18 19.85
CA PRO A 44 17.61 -0.83 19.05
C PRO A 44 18.30 0.16 18.10
N LYS A 45 19.60 0.04 17.86
CA LYS A 45 20.24 0.76 16.76
C LYS A 45 19.60 0.32 15.45
N THR A 46 19.06 1.27 14.69
CA THR A 46 18.20 1.01 13.53
C THR A 46 18.73 1.68 12.27
N ALA A 47 18.80 0.92 11.16
CA ALA A 47 19.03 1.49 9.83
C ALA A 47 17.68 1.77 9.15
N VAL A 48 17.41 3.01 8.82
CA VAL A 48 16.26 3.41 8.00
C VAL A 48 16.69 3.39 6.54
N ILE A 49 16.05 2.55 5.73
CA ILE A 49 16.42 2.34 4.33
C ILE A 49 15.35 2.96 3.43
N LEU A 50 15.78 3.86 2.56
CA LEU A 50 14.95 4.52 1.56
C LEU A 50 15.55 4.30 0.17
N CYS A 51 14.81 3.57 -0.68
CA CYS A 51 15.21 3.29 -2.06
C CYS A 51 14.58 4.31 -3.00
N LEU A 52 15.40 5.01 -3.78
CA LEU A 52 14.97 6.14 -4.59
C LEU A 52 15.14 5.91 -6.09
N ARG A 53 14.13 6.31 -6.85
CA ARG A 53 14.15 6.38 -8.31
C ARG A 53 13.18 7.45 -8.79
N GLY A 54 13.73 8.50 -9.38
CA GLY A 54 12.99 9.65 -9.87
C GLY A 54 12.67 10.67 -8.77
N ALA A 55 12.34 11.88 -9.19
CA ALA A 55 11.94 12.96 -8.31
C ALA A 55 10.47 12.80 -7.91
N ASP A 56 10.23 12.09 -6.82
CA ASP A 56 8.90 12.03 -6.23
C ASP A 56 8.52 13.42 -5.68
N PRO A 57 7.28 13.92 -5.91
CA PRO A 57 6.85 15.22 -5.43
C PRO A 57 6.97 15.39 -3.92
N PHE A 58 6.85 14.31 -3.16
CA PHE A 58 6.92 14.33 -1.70
C PHE A 58 8.33 14.04 -1.14
N LEU A 59 9.31 13.72 -1.99
CA LEU A 59 10.64 13.26 -1.56
C LEU A 59 11.33 14.22 -0.60
N ARG A 60 11.31 15.53 -0.88
CA ARG A 60 11.93 16.52 0.02
C ARG A 60 11.30 16.51 1.41
N ASN A 61 9.97 16.49 1.48
CA ASN A 61 9.25 16.47 2.74
C ASN A 61 9.45 15.13 3.48
N CYS A 62 9.51 14.02 2.76
CA CYS A 62 9.83 12.70 3.31
C CYS A 62 11.23 12.70 3.95
N LEU A 63 12.25 13.19 3.24
CA LEU A 63 13.62 13.28 3.76
C LEU A 63 13.70 14.18 5.01
N GLN A 64 13.07 15.36 4.98
CA GLN A 64 13.01 16.26 6.14
C GLN A 64 12.36 15.58 7.34
N ALA A 65 11.28 14.84 7.13
CA ALA A 65 10.59 14.11 8.19
C ALA A 65 11.45 12.96 8.75
N LEU A 66 12.21 12.26 7.91
CA LEU A 66 13.13 11.20 8.33
C LEU A 66 14.34 11.72 9.09
N LEU A 67 14.83 12.91 8.75
CA LEU A 67 15.92 13.57 9.46
C LEU A 67 15.52 14.11 10.85
N ASN A 68 14.22 14.32 11.09
CA ASN A 68 13.67 14.86 12.32
C ASN A 68 13.00 13.81 13.21
N GLN A 69 13.55 12.58 13.27
CA GLN A 69 13.01 11.55 14.14
C GLN A 69 13.46 11.72 15.60
N ASN A 70 12.50 11.56 16.53
CA ASN A 70 12.82 11.48 17.95
C ASN A 70 13.30 10.05 18.29
N TYR A 71 14.56 9.78 17.94
CA TYR A 71 15.19 8.47 18.06
C TYR A 71 16.71 8.63 18.21
N SER A 72 17.31 8.05 19.23
CA SER A 72 18.70 8.33 19.61
C SER A 72 19.75 7.65 18.71
N GLN A 73 19.44 6.47 18.18
CA GLN A 73 20.44 5.63 17.49
C GLN A 73 19.88 5.12 16.16
N TYR A 74 19.85 5.98 15.13
CA TYR A 74 19.49 5.57 13.78
C TYR A 74 20.37 6.21 12.73
N ASP A 75 20.52 5.52 11.62
CA ASP A 75 21.16 6.04 10.42
C ASP A 75 20.20 5.88 9.23
N LEU A 76 20.23 6.86 8.34
CA LEU A 76 19.44 6.87 7.12
C LEU A 76 20.30 6.41 5.94
N LYS A 77 19.93 5.28 5.33
CA LYS A 77 20.61 4.69 4.16
C LYS A 77 19.78 4.95 2.91
N LEU A 78 20.23 5.89 2.09
CA LEU A 78 19.61 6.24 0.82
C LEU A 78 20.29 5.50 -0.30
N VAL A 79 19.58 4.57 -0.97
CA VAL A 79 20.09 3.90 -2.17
C VAL A 79 19.33 4.45 -3.38
N ILE A 80 20.04 5.16 -4.22
CA ILE A 80 19.49 5.85 -5.40
C ILE A 80 19.89 5.06 -6.65
N ASP A 81 18.97 4.92 -7.59
CA ASP A 81 19.16 4.14 -8.81
C ASP A 81 20.49 4.46 -9.52
N ARG A 82 20.81 5.76 -9.68
CA ARG A 82 22.05 6.26 -10.28
C ARG A 82 22.36 7.67 -9.78
N MET A 83 23.61 8.12 -9.93
CA MET A 83 24.00 9.49 -9.56
C MET A 83 23.33 10.56 -10.43
N GLU A 84 22.96 10.22 -11.68
CA GLU A 84 22.26 11.12 -12.61
C GLU A 84 20.75 11.13 -12.38
N ASP A 85 20.22 10.29 -11.50
CA ASP A 85 18.79 10.30 -11.14
C ASP A 85 18.45 11.63 -10.44
N PRO A 86 17.33 12.29 -10.80
CA PRO A 86 16.95 13.56 -10.19
C PRO A 86 16.76 13.48 -8.65
N ALA A 87 16.49 12.29 -8.11
CA ALA A 87 16.43 12.07 -6.67
C ALA A 87 17.80 12.35 -5.98
N TRP A 88 18.93 12.15 -6.70
CA TRP A 88 20.26 12.38 -6.15
C TRP A 88 20.46 13.82 -5.70
N ALA A 89 20.17 14.78 -6.60
CA ALA A 89 20.31 16.19 -6.30
C ALA A 89 19.40 16.63 -5.14
N ILE A 90 18.13 16.12 -5.12
CA ILE A 90 17.17 16.42 -4.06
C ILE A 90 17.67 15.88 -2.70
N ALA A 91 18.17 14.65 -2.67
CA ALA A 91 18.68 14.02 -1.47
C ALA A 91 19.91 14.75 -0.92
N THR A 92 20.90 15.00 -1.78
CA THR A 92 22.15 15.70 -1.40
C THR A 92 21.86 17.10 -0.89
N ASP A 93 21.04 17.90 -1.59
CA ASP A 93 20.65 19.25 -1.17
C ASP A 93 19.93 19.25 0.19
N THR A 94 19.02 18.28 0.38
CA THR A 94 18.25 18.20 1.63
C THR A 94 19.15 17.82 2.81
N VAL A 95 20.01 16.82 2.66
CA VAL A 95 20.94 16.37 3.70
C VAL A 95 21.93 17.47 4.07
N GLN A 96 22.49 18.17 3.06
CA GLN A 96 23.42 19.26 3.27
C GLN A 96 22.77 20.44 4.02
N LYS A 97 21.55 20.83 3.66
CA LYS A 97 20.80 21.90 4.32
C LYS A 97 20.52 21.62 5.79
N HIS A 98 20.30 20.35 6.14
CA HIS A 98 20.06 19.91 7.52
C HIS A 98 21.34 19.60 8.29
N GLN A 99 22.52 19.68 7.64
CA GLN A 99 23.82 19.34 8.24
C GLN A 99 23.79 17.94 8.90
N ALA A 100 23.03 17.01 8.32
CA ALA A 100 22.81 15.70 8.91
C ALA A 100 24.07 14.82 8.76
N THR A 101 24.52 14.22 9.86
CA THR A 101 25.72 13.37 9.91
C THR A 101 25.40 11.86 9.92
N ASN A 102 24.14 11.52 10.16
CA ASN A 102 23.65 10.15 10.22
C ASN A 102 22.99 9.69 8.91
N VAL A 103 23.49 10.16 7.77
CA VAL A 103 22.95 9.84 6.44
C VAL A 103 24.06 9.37 5.52
N GLU A 104 23.81 8.24 4.87
CA GLU A 104 24.65 7.72 3.79
C GLU A 104 23.86 7.71 2.49
N ILE A 105 24.39 8.32 1.44
CA ILE A 105 23.82 8.34 0.09
C ILE A 105 24.74 7.51 -0.80
N SER A 106 24.18 6.46 -1.42
CA SER A 106 24.93 5.60 -2.34
C SER A 106 24.15 5.35 -3.63
N PRO A 107 24.81 5.21 -4.78
CA PRO A 107 24.16 4.72 -5.99
C PRO A 107 23.96 3.21 -5.86
N LEU A 108 22.95 2.68 -6.56
CA LEU A 108 22.78 1.25 -6.69
C LEU A 108 23.95 0.67 -7.52
N ARG A 109 24.79 -0.14 -6.90
CA ARG A 109 26.00 -0.69 -7.52
C ARG A 109 25.74 -1.88 -8.44
N THR A 110 24.72 -2.69 -8.08
CA THR A 110 24.39 -3.91 -8.84
C THR A 110 22.90 -4.03 -9.03
N ILE A 111 22.47 -3.96 -10.28
CA ILE A 111 21.10 -4.26 -10.67
C ILE A 111 20.98 -5.78 -10.79
N ARG A 112 20.20 -6.39 -9.89
CA ARG A 112 19.93 -7.83 -9.92
C ARG A 112 18.81 -8.11 -10.93
N GLU A 113 19.03 -9.05 -11.84
CA GLU A 113 18.06 -9.37 -12.89
C GLU A 113 16.86 -10.18 -12.39
N ASN A 114 16.99 -10.87 -11.26
CA ASN A 114 15.99 -11.81 -10.75
C ASN A 114 15.08 -11.24 -9.66
N CYS A 115 15.17 -9.96 -9.35
CA CYS A 115 14.30 -9.28 -8.40
C CYS A 115 13.99 -7.85 -8.84
N SER A 116 13.11 -7.18 -8.10
CA SER A 116 12.85 -5.76 -8.36
C SER A 116 14.07 -4.89 -8.03
N LEU A 117 14.11 -3.70 -8.65
CA LEU A 117 15.14 -2.71 -8.35
C LEU A 117 15.09 -2.30 -6.86
N LYS A 118 13.89 -2.16 -6.28
CA LYS A 118 13.72 -1.88 -4.85
C LYS A 118 14.35 -2.98 -3.98
N CYS A 119 14.10 -4.26 -4.31
CA CYS A 119 14.73 -5.37 -3.61
C CYS A 119 16.26 -5.35 -3.78
N SER A 120 16.79 -5.05 -4.97
CA SER A 120 18.23 -4.89 -5.20
C SER A 120 18.83 -3.82 -4.30
N SER A 121 18.16 -2.67 -4.20
CA SER A 121 18.59 -1.55 -3.35
C SER A 121 18.53 -1.88 -1.85
N ILE A 122 17.47 -2.55 -1.40
CA ILE A 122 17.34 -3.00 0.00
C ILE A 122 18.45 -4.00 0.36
N ILE A 123 18.71 -4.97 -0.52
CA ILE A 123 19.77 -5.96 -0.30
C ILE A 123 21.13 -5.26 -0.21
N GLN A 124 21.43 -4.32 -1.09
CA GLN A 124 22.67 -3.54 -1.01
C GLN A 124 22.78 -2.82 0.33
N ALA A 125 21.75 -2.04 0.70
CA ALA A 125 21.77 -1.28 1.95
C ALA A 125 22.00 -2.16 3.17
N ILE A 126 21.37 -3.34 3.23
CA ILE A 126 21.53 -4.28 4.36
C ILE A 126 22.89 -4.97 4.35
N THR A 127 23.41 -5.32 3.16
CA THR A 127 24.74 -5.96 3.05
C THR A 127 25.87 -5.02 3.49
N ASP A 128 25.65 -3.71 3.39
CA ASP A 128 26.59 -2.68 3.80
C ASP A 128 26.51 -2.34 5.32
N LEU A 129 25.53 -2.89 6.05
CA LEU A 129 25.42 -2.70 7.49
C LEU A 129 26.43 -3.53 8.26
N ASP A 130 26.99 -2.97 9.32
CA ASP A 130 27.74 -3.72 10.31
C ASP A 130 26.82 -4.44 11.33
N ASP A 131 27.41 -5.28 12.15
CA ASP A 131 26.69 -6.12 13.13
C ASP A 131 26.08 -5.32 14.31
N SER A 132 26.33 -4.02 14.39
CA SER A 132 25.76 -3.17 15.46
C SER A 132 24.27 -2.86 15.27
N TYR A 133 23.77 -2.99 14.05
CA TYR A 133 22.34 -2.74 13.78
C TYR A 133 21.47 -3.90 14.20
N GLN A 134 20.49 -3.64 15.02
CA GLN A 134 19.54 -4.62 15.58
C GLN A 134 18.19 -4.66 14.83
N ALA A 135 17.90 -3.59 14.09
CA ALA A 135 16.69 -3.50 13.26
C ALA A 135 16.95 -2.73 11.98
N ILE A 136 16.17 -3.04 10.95
CA ILE A 136 16.02 -2.20 9.76
C ILE A 136 14.60 -1.66 9.70
N ALA A 137 14.43 -0.47 9.14
CA ALA A 137 13.13 0.13 8.86
C ALA A 137 13.07 0.55 7.39
N LEU A 138 12.06 0.09 6.66
CA LEU A 138 11.81 0.44 5.26
C LEU A 138 10.75 1.54 5.19
N VAL A 139 10.93 2.48 4.29
CA VAL A 139 10.01 3.59 4.04
C VAL A 139 9.93 3.88 2.54
N ASP A 140 8.77 4.32 2.05
CA ASP A 140 8.59 4.77 0.66
C ASP A 140 8.80 6.30 0.56
N ALA A 141 9.26 6.79 -0.60
CA ALA A 141 9.56 8.20 -0.84
C ALA A 141 8.34 9.14 -0.77
N ASP A 142 7.14 8.58 -0.91
CA ASP A 142 5.85 9.26 -0.83
C ASP A 142 5.23 9.24 0.58
N THR A 143 5.97 8.73 1.57
CA THR A 143 5.51 8.58 2.95
C THR A 143 6.11 9.68 3.83
N ILE A 144 5.29 10.66 4.25
CA ILE A 144 5.71 11.70 5.18
C ILE A 144 5.46 11.22 6.60
N VAL A 145 6.53 10.85 7.29
CA VAL A 145 6.48 10.30 8.65
C VAL A 145 6.42 11.41 9.72
N HIS A 146 5.81 11.12 10.87
CA HIS A 146 5.89 12.04 12.02
C HIS A 146 7.10 11.76 12.90
N THR A 147 7.45 12.68 13.80
CA THR A 147 8.68 12.65 14.62
C THR A 147 8.86 11.41 15.50
N HIS A 148 7.79 10.70 15.84
CA HIS A 148 7.84 9.48 16.65
C HIS A 148 7.64 8.19 15.83
N TRP A 149 7.60 8.29 14.49
CA TRP A 149 7.33 7.17 13.61
C TRP A 149 8.28 5.99 13.84
N LEU A 150 9.59 6.24 13.86
CA LEU A 150 10.58 5.17 14.00
C LEU A 150 10.47 4.48 15.35
N ARG A 151 10.29 5.25 16.45
CA ARG A 151 10.11 4.71 17.79
C ARG A 151 8.85 3.84 17.89
N GLU A 152 7.75 4.31 17.34
CA GLU A 152 6.49 3.55 17.33
C GLU A 152 6.61 2.26 16.50
N LEU A 153 7.31 2.34 15.38
CA LEU A 153 7.49 1.22 14.48
C LEU A 153 8.37 0.12 15.09
N VAL A 154 9.47 0.47 15.76
CA VAL A 154 10.40 -0.52 16.29
C VAL A 154 10.04 -1.03 17.68
N THR A 155 9.27 -0.27 18.46
CA THR A 155 8.92 -0.66 19.85
C THR A 155 8.36 -2.08 19.96
N PRO A 156 7.42 -2.55 19.13
CA PRO A 156 6.89 -3.91 19.30
C PRO A 156 7.88 -5.01 18.93
N LEU A 157 9.00 -4.70 18.26
CA LEU A 157 10.08 -5.67 18.01
C LEU A 157 10.74 -6.17 19.29
N ALA A 158 10.63 -5.45 20.42
CA ALA A 158 11.12 -5.95 21.70
C ALA A 158 10.47 -7.27 22.15
N HIS A 159 9.27 -7.57 21.63
CA HIS A 159 8.62 -8.84 21.95
C HIS A 159 9.27 -9.99 21.15
N PRO A 160 9.64 -11.13 21.81
CA PRO A 160 10.37 -12.21 21.15
C PRO A 160 9.64 -12.80 19.92
N GLN A 161 8.33 -12.93 19.99
CA GLN A 161 7.53 -13.49 18.90
C GLN A 161 7.26 -12.51 17.74
N VAL A 162 7.64 -11.23 17.86
CA VAL A 162 7.46 -10.23 16.80
C VAL A 162 8.75 -10.16 16.00
N GLY A 163 8.71 -10.67 14.77
CA GLY A 163 9.85 -10.62 13.83
C GLY A 163 9.85 -9.36 12.95
N ALA A 164 8.66 -8.80 12.68
CA ALA A 164 8.50 -7.58 11.92
C ALA A 164 7.31 -6.76 12.42
N THR A 165 7.35 -5.46 12.16
CA THR A 165 6.26 -4.51 12.45
C THR A 165 5.92 -3.71 11.22
N THR A 166 4.66 -3.33 11.07
CA THR A 166 4.22 -2.54 9.92
C THR A 166 3.15 -1.53 10.31
N GLY A 167 3.14 -0.39 9.62
CA GLY A 167 1.99 0.49 9.54
C GLY A 167 1.09 0.15 8.36
N ASN A 168 0.35 1.14 7.89
CA ASN A 168 -0.42 1.05 6.66
C ASN A 168 -0.57 2.45 6.05
N ARG A 169 -1.02 2.54 4.80
CA ARG A 169 -1.28 3.82 4.15
C ARG A 169 -2.78 4.09 4.05
N TRP A 170 -3.11 5.37 4.15
CA TRP A 170 -4.47 5.86 4.03
C TRP A 170 -4.50 6.97 2.99
N TYR A 171 -5.06 6.68 1.83
CA TYR A 171 -5.18 7.67 0.77
C TYR A 171 -6.33 8.60 1.07
N VAL A 172 -6.10 9.91 0.94
CA VAL A 172 -7.15 10.93 1.10
C VAL A 172 -7.10 11.84 -0.12
N PRO A 173 -8.19 11.93 -0.90
CA PRO A 173 -8.22 12.80 -2.06
C PRO A 173 -8.19 14.27 -1.62
N THR A 174 -7.30 15.07 -2.21
CA THR A 174 -7.18 16.51 -1.96
C THR A 174 -7.83 17.33 -3.07
N GLY A 175 -8.00 16.72 -4.25
CA GLY A 175 -8.51 17.37 -5.45
C GLY A 175 -9.83 16.80 -5.96
N SER A 176 -10.09 17.01 -7.25
CA SER A 176 -11.32 16.57 -7.92
C SER A 176 -11.13 15.34 -8.80
N HIS A 177 -9.93 14.73 -8.82
CA HIS A 177 -9.62 13.60 -9.68
C HIS A 177 -10.39 12.35 -9.27
N TRP A 178 -11.16 11.79 -10.20
CA TRP A 178 -11.92 10.55 -9.98
C TRP A 178 -11.02 9.37 -9.60
N GLY A 179 -9.81 9.29 -10.17
CA GLY A 179 -8.85 8.26 -9.79
C GLY A 179 -8.52 8.28 -8.30
N SER A 180 -8.25 9.45 -7.73
CA SER A 180 -7.94 9.61 -6.31
C SER A 180 -9.12 9.25 -5.41
N ILE A 181 -10.35 9.61 -5.79
CA ILE A 181 -11.56 9.26 -5.03
C ILE A 181 -11.79 7.73 -5.07
N VAL A 182 -11.68 7.11 -6.24
CA VAL A 182 -11.81 5.65 -6.41
C VAL A 182 -10.71 4.92 -5.65
N ARG A 183 -9.46 5.43 -5.66
CA ARG A 183 -8.34 4.89 -4.89
C ARG A 183 -8.63 4.93 -3.39
N TYR A 184 -9.14 6.04 -2.89
CA TYR A 184 -9.54 6.16 -1.49
C TYR A 184 -10.61 5.13 -1.12
N MET A 185 -11.70 5.03 -1.91
CA MET A 185 -12.79 4.09 -1.66
C MET A 185 -12.29 2.63 -1.63
N TRP A 186 -11.42 2.26 -2.55
CA TRP A 186 -10.81 0.93 -2.58
C TRP A 186 -9.84 0.71 -1.42
N ASN A 187 -9.01 1.72 -1.10
CA ASN A 187 -7.98 1.63 -0.05
C ASN A 187 -8.58 1.42 1.33
N VAL A 188 -9.71 2.07 1.66
CA VAL A 188 -10.41 1.87 2.94
C VAL A 188 -10.72 0.39 3.17
N SER A 189 -11.27 -0.30 2.17
CA SER A 189 -11.54 -1.74 2.24
C SER A 189 -10.24 -2.56 2.25
N ALA A 190 -9.26 -2.18 1.44
CA ALA A 190 -7.97 -2.87 1.36
C ALA A 190 -7.20 -2.83 2.68
N VAL A 191 -7.20 -1.71 3.40
CA VAL A 191 -6.55 -1.58 4.72
C VAL A 191 -7.17 -2.54 5.73
N VAL A 192 -8.49 -2.65 5.78
CA VAL A 192 -9.18 -3.63 6.64
C VAL A 192 -8.72 -5.06 6.32
N GLN A 193 -8.67 -5.43 5.03
CA GLN A 193 -8.22 -6.75 4.60
C GLN A 193 -6.74 -6.98 4.90
N MET A 194 -5.86 -6.02 4.61
CA MET A 194 -4.44 -6.12 4.91
C MET A 194 -4.21 -6.40 6.38
N TYR A 195 -4.95 -5.73 7.26
CA TYR A 195 -4.88 -5.95 8.70
C TYR A 195 -5.37 -7.34 9.12
N LEU A 196 -6.47 -7.82 8.53
CA LEU A 196 -7.07 -9.12 8.85
C LEU A 196 -6.27 -10.30 8.31
N TYR A 197 -5.70 -10.14 7.12
CA TYR A 197 -4.94 -11.19 6.44
C TYR A 197 -3.43 -11.10 6.68
N ASN A 198 -2.97 -10.19 7.56
CA ASN A 198 -1.56 -9.96 7.86
C ASN A 198 -0.73 -9.65 6.60
N ILE A 199 -1.18 -8.72 5.77
CA ILE A 199 -0.44 -8.23 4.61
C ILE A 199 0.33 -6.98 5.03
N PRO A 200 1.65 -7.06 5.28
CA PRO A 200 2.43 -5.89 5.67
C PRO A 200 2.61 -4.93 4.49
N TRP A 201 2.99 -3.70 4.79
CA TRP A 201 3.26 -2.67 3.80
C TRP A 201 4.70 -2.16 3.91
N GLY A 202 5.46 -2.28 2.80
CA GLY A 202 6.86 -1.90 2.71
C GLY A 202 7.17 -0.40 2.80
N GLY A 203 6.16 0.46 2.75
CA GLY A 203 6.30 1.90 2.97
C GLY A 203 6.34 2.31 4.45
N THR A 204 6.11 1.39 5.37
CA THR A 204 6.31 1.52 6.82
C THR A 204 6.45 0.11 7.39
N LEU A 205 7.67 -0.42 7.40
CA LEU A 205 7.97 -1.80 7.77
C LEU A 205 9.29 -1.85 8.52
N ALA A 206 9.34 -2.46 9.71
CA ALA A 206 10.61 -2.78 10.35
C ALA A 206 10.76 -4.28 10.58
N VAL A 207 12.00 -4.75 10.51
CA VAL A 207 12.39 -6.15 10.70
C VAL A 207 13.62 -6.23 11.59
N LYS A 208 13.68 -7.19 12.52
CA LYS A 208 14.89 -7.46 13.29
C LYS A 208 16.00 -7.97 12.37
N THR A 209 17.23 -7.52 12.56
CA THR A 209 18.37 -8.01 11.74
C THR A 209 18.62 -9.50 11.95
N GLU A 210 18.49 -10.01 13.17
CA GLU A 210 18.60 -11.45 13.43
C GLU A 210 17.60 -12.30 12.62
N VAL A 211 16.38 -11.76 12.40
CA VAL A 211 15.34 -12.43 11.60
C VAL A 211 15.72 -12.53 10.13
N LEU A 212 16.42 -11.50 9.59
CA LEU A 212 16.91 -11.53 8.22
C LEU A 212 17.82 -12.75 7.97
N HIS A 213 18.70 -13.04 8.94
CA HIS A 213 19.64 -14.18 8.87
C HIS A 213 18.92 -15.51 9.11
N GLN A 214 18.11 -15.62 10.18
CA GLN A 214 17.39 -16.85 10.55
C GLN A 214 16.46 -17.33 9.44
N THR A 215 15.79 -16.41 8.74
CA THR A 215 14.79 -16.72 7.71
C THR A 215 15.35 -16.72 6.29
N LYS A 216 16.63 -16.36 6.11
CA LYS A 216 17.28 -16.14 4.80
C LYS A 216 16.48 -15.17 3.93
N LEU A 217 15.98 -14.10 4.54
CA LEU A 217 15.05 -13.15 3.89
C LEU A 217 15.72 -12.45 2.70
N LEU A 218 17.01 -12.13 2.78
CA LEU A 218 17.77 -11.50 1.69
C LEU A 218 17.79 -12.39 0.43
N ASP A 219 17.98 -13.71 0.60
CA ASP A 219 17.97 -14.65 -0.54
C ASP A 219 16.60 -14.69 -1.24
N ARG A 220 15.52 -14.54 -0.47
CA ARG A 220 14.17 -14.47 -1.01
C ARG A 220 13.92 -13.15 -1.73
N TRP A 221 14.34 -12.03 -1.15
CA TRP A 221 14.27 -10.73 -1.79
C TRP A 221 15.08 -10.69 -3.10
N GLY A 222 16.20 -11.41 -3.18
CA GLY A 222 16.98 -11.57 -4.40
C GLY A 222 16.25 -12.26 -5.56
N LYS A 223 15.05 -12.82 -5.31
CA LYS A 223 14.19 -13.48 -6.31
C LYS A 223 12.75 -12.91 -6.32
N ALA A 224 12.51 -11.81 -5.62
CA ALA A 224 11.17 -11.26 -5.39
C ALA A 224 10.92 -9.95 -6.13
N PHE A 225 9.65 -9.69 -6.43
CA PHE A 225 9.21 -8.43 -7.01
C PHE A 225 8.84 -7.38 -5.95
N CYS A 226 8.31 -7.79 -4.80
CA CYS A 226 8.07 -6.91 -3.65
C CYS A 226 8.71 -7.50 -2.41
N GLU A 227 9.06 -6.62 -1.47
CA GLU A 227 9.78 -6.99 -0.24
C GLU A 227 8.86 -7.38 0.90
N ASP A 228 7.59 -6.97 0.87
CA ASP A 228 6.69 -6.95 2.03
C ASP A 228 5.73 -8.15 2.11
N THR A 229 4.97 -8.41 1.05
CA THR A 229 3.80 -9.30 1.07
C THR A 229 4.09 -10.73 1.53
N MET A 230 5.33 -11.22 1.33
CA MET A 230 5.75 -12.57 1.72
C MET A 230 6.16 -12.70 3.19
N ILE A 231 6.41 -11.59 3.89
CA ILE A 231 7.05 -11.60 5.22
C ILE A 231 6.21 -12.37 6.24
N SER A 232 4.88 -12.20 6.20
CA SER A 232 3.98 -12.87 7.17
C SER A 232 4.08 -14.40 7.09
N ASP A 233 4.11 -14.96 5.88
CA ASP A 233 4.26 -16.42 5.68
C ASP A 233 5.64 -16.93 6.12
N ILE A 234 6.68 -16.16 5.80
CA ILE A 234 8.05 -16.50 6.20
C ILE A 234 8.18 -16.52 7.72
N LEU A 235 7.69 -15.47 8.40
CA LEU A 235 7.75 -15.37 9.85
C LEU A 235 6.92 -16.45 10.54
N ALA A 236 5.73 -16.77 10.02
CA ALA A 236 4.86 -17.80 10.58
C ALA A 236 5.56 -19.19 10.58
N LYS A 237 6.34 -19.52 9.55
CA LYS A 237 7.16 -20.75 9.49
C LYS A 237 8.27 -20.82 10.55
N HIS A 238 8.63 -19.68 11.11
CA HIS A 238 9.62 -19.56 12.20
C HIS A 238 8.97 -19.23 13.57
N HIS A 239 7.66 -19.46 13.71
CA HIS A 239 6.89 -19.17 14.93
C HIS A 239 6.92 -17.70 15.36
N MET A 240 7.13 -16.81 14.41
CA MET A 240 7.10 -15.36 14.59
C MET A 240 5.91 -14.73 13.84
N GLN A 241 5.60 -13.49 14.16
CA GLN A 241 4.49 -12.77 13.57
C GLN A 241 4.88 -11.35 13.13
N VAL A 242 4.08 -10.80 12.20
CA VAL A 242 4.07 -9.38 11.90
C VAL A 242 3.12 -8.68 12.86
N LYS A 243 3.54 -7.58 13.48
CA LYS A 243 2.70 -6.75 14.34
C LYS A 243 2.33 -5.46 13.62
N PHE A 244 1.03 -5.23 13.44
CA PHE A 244 0.53 -3.94 12.94
C PHE A 244 0.54 -2.90 14.06
N VAL A 245 0.97 -1.68 13.71
CA VAL A 245 1.00 -0.51 14.59
C VAL A 245 -0.06 0.47 14.12
N PRO A 246 -1.25 0.50 14.76
CA PRO A 246 -2.39 1.29 14.28
C PRO A 246 -2.14 2.79 14.20
N SER A 247 -1.33 3.34 15.10
CA SER A 247 -0.96 4.76 15.07
C SER A 247 -0.10 5.15 13.85
N LEU A 248 0.45 4.15 13.13
CA LEU A 248 1.22 4.31 11.90
C LEU A 248 0.38 4.05 10.63
N ILE A 249 -0.89 4.40 10.66
CA ILE A 249 -1.69 4.57 9.44
C ILE A 249 -1.30 5.90 8.82
N MET A 250 -0.42 5.84 7.80
CA MET A 250 0.21 7.01 7.18
C MET A 250 -0.68 7.62 6.12
N LEU A 251 -0.87 8.95 6.17
CA LEU A 251 -1.60 9.67 5.12
C LEU A 251 -0.80 9.73 3.83
N ASN A 252 -1.49 9.49 2.73
CA ASN A 252 -0.97 9.75 1.39
C ASN A 252 -1.98 10.60 0.62
N GLN A 253 -1.51 11.74 0.12
CA GLN A 253 -2.30 12.73 -0.61
C GLN A 253 -1.92 12.84 -2.09
N GLU A 254 -1.18 11.86 -2.61
CA GLU A 254 -0.86 11.79 -4.02
C GLU A 254 -2.14 11.71 -4.86
N GLU A 255 -2.24 12.54 -5.90
CA GLU A 255 -3.36 12.51 -6.83
C GLU A 255 -3.05 11.59 -8.01
N CYS A 256 -4.09 10.94 -8.55
CA CYS A 256 -3.95 10.09 -9.74
C CYS A 256 -5.20 10.12 -10.61
N ASN A 257 -5.04 9.85 -11.90
CA ASN A 257 -6.15 9.59 -12.80
C ASN A 257 -6.58 8.11 -12.77
N LEU A 258 -7.69 7.76 -13.45
CA LEU A 258 -8.24 6.40 -13.44
C LEU A 258 -7.32 5.36 -14.10
N SER A 259 -6.53 5.74 -15.12
CA SER A 259 -5.61 4.84 -15.81
C SER A 259 -4.41 4.48 -14.93
N GLU A 260 -3.83 5.49 -14.28
CA GLU A 260 -2.75 5.33 -13.30
C GLU A 260 -3.20 4.46 -12.13
N LEU A 261 -4.40 4.75 -11.60
CA LEU A 261 -5.01 3.96 -10.55
C LEU A 261 -5.17 2.50 -10.95
N LYS A 262 -5.73 2.22 -12.13
CA LYS A 262 -5.92 0.85 -12.61
C LYS A 262 -4.60 0.10 -12.67
N SER A 263 -3.57 0.70 -13.25
CA SER A 263 -2.23 0.11 -13.36
C SER A 263 -1.59 -0.13 -12.00
N TRP A 264 -1.76 0.81 -11.07
CA TRP A 264 -1.32 0.67 -9.69
C TRP A 264 -2.05 -0.47 -8.97
N MET A 265 -3.38 -0.54 -9.08
CA MET A 265 -4.22 -1.56 -8.47
C MET A 265 -3.91 -2.98 -8.99
N GLN A 266 -3.71 -3.12 -10.31
CA GLN A 266 -3.27 -4.39 -10.93
C GLN A 266 -1.98 -4.91 -10.30
N ARG A 267 -1.03 -4.01 -10.03
CA ARG A 267 0.25 -4.36 -9.40
C ARG A 267 0.07 -4.79 -7.94
N GLN A 268 -0.79 -4.10 -7.15
CA GLN A 268 -1.09 -4.51 -5.77
C GLN A 268 -1.72 -5.91 -5.72
N ILE A 269 -2.69 -6.18 -6.60
CA ILE A 269 -3.35 -7.49 -6.68
C ILE A 269 -2.36 -8.57 -7.12
N LEU A 270 -1.48 -8.26 -8.07
CA LEU A 270 -0.41 -9.17 -8.52
C LEU A 270 0.52 -9.56 -7.37
N PHE A 271 0.91 -8.64 -6.48
CA PHE A 271 1.74 -8.95 -5.32
C PHE A 271 1.05 -9.97 -4.39
N CYS A 272 -0.24 -9.76 -4.10
CA CYS A 272 -1.01 -10.74 -3.32
C CYS A 272 -1.09 -12.10 -4.03
N ARG A 273 -1.33 -12.13 -5.34
CA ARG A 273 -1.38 -13.36 -6.13
C ARG A 273 -0.05 -14.13 -6.10
N LEU A 274 1.07 -13.42 -6.15
CA LEU A 274 2.39 -14.06 -6.22
C LEU A 274 2.88 -14.53 -4.85
N TYR A 275 2.60 -13.80 -3.78
CA TYR A 275 3.33 -13.99 -2.52
C TYR A 275 2.46 -14.25 -1.30
N HIS A 276 1.15 -13.93 -1.35
CA HIS A 276 0.33 -14.04 -0.16
C HIS A 276 -0.28 -15.43 -0.02
N PRO A 277 -0.10 -16.14 1.14
CA PRO A 277 -0.59 -17.51 1.31
C PRO A 277 -2.13 -17.61 1.25
N HIS A 278 -2.83 -16.56 1.68
CA HIS A 278 -4.30 -16.51 1.66
C HIS A 278 -4.85 -15.79 0.41
N TRP A 279 -4.15 -15.89 -0.73
CA TRP A 279 -4.61 -15.30 -1.98
C TRP A 279 -6.05 -15.67 -2.33
N LEU A 280 -6.46 -16.92 -2.10
CA LEU A 280 -7.82 -17.37 -2.39
C LEU A 280 -8.88 -16.62 -1.56
N ALA A 281 -8.58 -16.25 -0.31
CA ALA A 281 -9.48 -15.45 0.50
C ALA A 281 -9.58 -14.00 -0.02
N VAL A 282 -8.46 -13.41 -0.42
CA VAL A 282 -8.42 -12.08 -1.07
C VAL A 282 -9.23 -12.11 -2.38
N ALA A 283 -9.01 -13.13 -3.22
CA ALA A 283 -9.74 -13.31 -4.48
C ALA A 283 -11.23 -13.55 -4.26
N GLY A 284 -11.61 -14.38 -3.28
CA GLY A 284 -12.99 -14.61 -2.90
C GLY A 284 -13.71 -13.33 -2.48
N ASN A 285 -13.07 -12.50 -1.64
CA ASN A 285 -13.62 -11.21 -1.26
C ASN A 285 -13.76 -10.25 -2.45
N ALA A 286 -12.78 -10.25 -3.38
CA ALA A 286 -12.87 -9.47 -4.62
C ALA A 286 -14.07 -9.90 -5.47
N ILE A 287 -14.25 -11.21 -5.66
CA ILE A 287 -15.38 -11.76 -6.42
C ILE A 287 -16.71 -11.35 -5.77
N LEU A 288 -16.87 -11.52 -4.46
CA LEU A 288 -18.09 -11.13 -3.76
C LEU A 288 -18.41 -9.63 -3.93
N THR A 289 -17.41 -8.77 -3.84
CA THR A 289 -17.55 -7.32 -3.94
C THR A 289 -17.87 -6.85 -5.36
N ILE A 290 -17.47 -7.60 -6.39
CA ILE A 290 -17.60 -7.22 -7.79
C ILE A 290 -18.81 -7.92 -8.44
N LEU A 291 -18.91 -9.23 -8.27
CA LEU A 291 -19.85 -10.07 -9.04
C LEU A 291 -21.31 -9.76 -8.73
N PHE A 292 -21.71 -9.74 -7.47
CA PHE A 292 -23.11 -9.55 -7.10
C PHE A 292 -23.65 -8.15 -7.45
N PRO A 293 -22.92 -7.05 -7.17
CA PRO A 293 -23.34 -5.73 -7.65
C PRO A 293 -23.46 -5.64 -9.17
N THR A 294 -22.51 -6.24 -9.90
CA THR A 294 -22.51 -6.24 -11.37
C THR A 294 -23.72 -7.02 -11.91
N LEU A 295 -23.99 -8.21 -11.39
CA LEU A 295 -25.14 -9.01 -11.80
C LEU A 295 -26.47 -8.32 -11.49
N LEU A 296 -26.61 -7.68 -10.31
CA LEU A 296 -27.81 -6.92 -9.98
C LEU A 296 -28.00 -5.72 -10.90
N THR A 297 -26.91 -5.04 -11.27
CA THR A 297 -26.97 -3.93 -12.24
C THR A 297 -27.40 -4.40 -13.61
N VAL A 298 -26.88 -5.54 -14.08
CA VAL A 298 -27.28 -6.14 -15.37
C VAL A 298 -28.76 -6.55 -15.34
N LEU A 299 -29.22 -7.19 -14.25
CA LEU A 299 -30.63 -7.59 -14.10
C LEU A 299 -31.56 -6.39 -13.97
N PHE A 300 -31.13 -5.33 -13.30
CA PHE A 300 -31.89 -4.07 -13.25
C PHE A 300 -32.13 -3.52 -14.66
N LEU A 301 -31.09 -3.42 -15.49
CA LEU A 301 -31.20 -2.95 -16.86
C LEU A 301 -32.06 -3.89 -17.72
N ALA A 302 -31.89 -5.20 -17.60
CA ALA A 302 -32.71 -6.19 -18.30
C ALA A 302 -34.20 -6.11 -17.88
N ALA A 303 -34.47 -5.90 -16.60
CA ALA A 303 -35.82 -5.74 -16.07
C ALA A 303 -36.51 -4.48 -16.59
N LEU A 304 -35.79 -3.37 -16.70
CA LEU A 304 -36.29 -2.13 -17.31
C LEU A 304 -36.65 -2.36 -18.79
N LEU A 305 -35.76 -3.00 -19.56
CA LEU A 305 -35.97 -3.26 -20.98
C LEU A 305 -37.15 -4.23 -21.27
N THR A 306 -37.42 -5.13 -20.33
CA THR A 306 -38.48 -6.15 -20.47
C THR A 306 -39.79 -5.79 -19.74
N GLY A 307 -39.88 -4.60 -19.14
CA GLY A 307 -41.06 -4.13 -18.42
C GLY A 307 -41.34 -4.88 -17.10
N GLN A 308 -40.33 -5.58 -16.54
CA GLN A 308 -40.47 -6.31 -15.27
C GLN A 308 -40.20 -5.41 -14.06
N TRP A 309 -41.14 -4.50 -13.80
CA TRP A 309 -41.01 -3.42 -12.81
C TRP A 309 -40.68 -3.91 -11.40
N TYR A 310 -41.26 -5.05 -10.95
CA TYR A 310 -40.96 -5.58 -9.63
C TYR A 310 -39.46 -5.95 -9.50
N ALA A 311 -38.91 -6.67 -10.48
CA ALA A 311 -37.48 -7.02 -10.49
C ALA A 311 -36.59 -5.78 -10.59
N ALA A 312 -36.99 -4.78 -11.38
CA ALA A 312 -36.25 -3.53 -11.50
C ALA A 312 -36.20 -2.76 -10.18
N ILE A 313 -37.36 -2.55 -9.53
CA ILE A 313 -37.43 -1.84 -8.25
C ILE A 313 -36.66 -2.58 -7.17
N LEU A 314 -36.80 -3.92 -7.10
CA LEU A 314 -36.09 -4.72 -6.10
C LEU A 314 -34.57 -4.66 -6.29
N SER A 315 -34.08 -4.82 -7.54
CA SER A 315 -32.64 -4.72 -7.85
C SER A 315 -32.07 -3.37 -7.51
N PHE A 316 -32.78 -2.29 -7.90
CA PHE A 316 -32.36 -0.91 -7.62
C PHE A 316 -32.33 -0.60 -6.12
N SER A 317 -33.39 -0.99 -5.38
CA SER A 317 -33.48 -0.75 -3.95
C SER A 317 -32.42 -1.53 -3.17
N CYS A 318 -32.19 -2.81 -3.53
CA CYS A 318 -31.20 -3.65 -2.89
C CYS A 318 -29.78 -3.12 -3.11
N TYR A 319 -29.43 -2.79 -4.37
CA TYR A 319 -28.10 -2.28 -4.68
C TYR A 319 -27.90 -0.85 -4.10
N GLY A 320 -28.91 0.00 -4.19
CA GLY A 320 -28.88 1.33 -3.61
C GLY A 320 -28.66 1.32 -2.09
N SER A 321 -29.38 0.43 -1.37
CA SER A 321 -29.18 0.24 0.07
C SER A 321 -27.79 -0.27 0.41
N TYR A 322 -27.24 -1.18 -0.39
CA TYR A 322 -25.86 -1.66 -0.25
C TYR A 322 -24.84 -0.50 -0.42
N VAL A 323 -24.99 0.33 -1.45
CA VAL A 323 -24.13 1.50 -1.70
C VAL A 323 -24.18 2.48 -0.53
N VAL A 324 -25.37 2.78 -0.01
CA VAL A 324 -25.55 3.65 1.16
C VAL A 324 -24.88 3.04 2.40
N ALA A 325 -25.05 1.74 2.65
CA ALA A 325 -24.41 1.05 3.77
C ALA A 325 -22.89 1.08 3.67
N LEU A 326 -22.31 0.85 2.49
CA LEU A 326 -20.86 0.98 2.26
C LEU A 326 -20.37 2.39 2.54
N MET A 327 -21.14 3.41 2.14
CA MET A 327 -20.77 4.80 2.42
C MET A 327 -20.70 5.08 3.92
N PHE A 328 -21.66 4.58 4.72
CA PHE A 328 -21.59 4.68 6.18
C PHE A 328 -20.37 3.96 6.76
N ILE A 329 -20.04 2.77 6.27
CA ILE A 329 -18.83 2.04 6.70
C ILE A 329 -17.58 2.88 6.44
N VAL A 330 -17.45 3.46 5.24
CA VAL A 330 -16.29 4.29 4.87
C VAL A 330 -16.18 5.52 5.77
N LEU A 331 -17.26 6.25 5.99
CA LEU A 331 -17.26 7.43 6.84
C LEU A 331 -16.93 7.10 8.30
N PHE A 332 -17.45 5.99 8.80
CA PHE A 332 -17.15 5.53 10.16
C PHE A 332 -15.69 5.11 10.32
N LEU A 333 -15.13 4.40 9.32
CA LEU A 333 -13.72 4.03 9.30
C LEU A 333 -12.81 5.26 9.20
N GLU A 334 -13.18 6.26 8.40
CA GLU A 334 -12.44 7.53 8.31
C GLU A 334 -12.33 8.19 9.69
N GLN A 335 -13.45 8.32 10.40
CA GLN A 335 -13.46 8.91 11.74
C GLN A 335 -12.61 8.09 12.73
N ALA A 336 -12.75 6.76 12.72
CA ALA A 336 -11.98 5.90 13.60
C ALA A 336 -10.47 5.99 13.34
N VAL A 337 -10.07 6.01 12.06
CA VAL A 337 -8.67 6.16 11.67
C VAL A 337 -8.12 7.54 12.07
N GLN A 338 -8.89 8.61 11.91
CA GLN A 338 -8.49 9.95 12.36
C GLN A 338 -8.25 10.03 13.87
N LEU A 339 -9.06 9.33 14.68
CA LEU A 339 -8.91 9.30 16.15
C LEU A 339 -7.66 8.53 16.62
N ILE A 340 -7.24 7.51 15.86
CA ILE A 340 -6.15 6.61 16.23
C ILE A 340 -4.80 7.11 15.73
N ARG A 341 -4.81 7.78 14.59
CA ARG A 341 -3.59 8.37 14.03
C ARG A 341 -2.90 9.27 15.04
N SER A 342 -1.58 9.34 14.91
CA SER A 342 -0.81 10.26 15.72
C SER A 342 -1.32 11.70 15.57
N HIS A 343 -1.50 12.41 16.68
CA HIS A 343 -1.88 13.83 16.70
C HIS A 343 -0.92 14.74 15.92
N HIS A 344 0.22 14.21 15.50
CA HIS A 344 1.22 14.93 14.69
C HIS A 344 0.94 14.87 13.18
N GLN A 345 -0.10 14.16 12.75
CA GLN A 345 -0.50 14.13 11.33
C GLN A 345 -1.68 15.10 11.11
N PRO A 346 -1.74 15.77 9.93
CA PRO A 346 -2.81 16.71 9.64
C PRO A 346 -4.18 16.02 9.68
N SER A 347 -5.17 16.70 10.23
CA SER A 347 -6.57 16.24 10.16
C SER A 347 -7.08 16.40 8.73
N THR A 348 -7.80 15.41 8.24
CA THR A 348 -8.43 15.47 6.92
C THR A 348 -9.91 15.77 7.08
N GLN A 349 -10.39 16.82 6.41
CA GLN A 349 -11.82 17.14 6.38
C GLN A 349 -12.34 16.82 4.98
N LEU A 350 -13.28 15.88 4.90
CA LEU A 350 -13.99 15.60 3.66
C LEU A 350 -15.09 16.64 3.46
N SER A 351 -15.04 17.38 2.34
CA SER A 351 -16.12 18.32 1.99
C SER A 351 -17.40 17.56 1.63
N ILE A 352 -18.56 18.22 1.79
CA ILE A 352 -19.87 17.68 1.38
C ILE A 352 -19.84 17.27 -0.10
N ALA A 353 -19.21 18.09 -0.95
CA ALA A 353 -19.04 17.77 -2.38
C ALA A 353 -18.22 16.50 -2.60
N THR A 354 -17.16 16.30 -1.81
CA THR A 354 -16.36 15.06 -1.84
C THR A 354 -17.18 13.85 -1.42
N ILE A 355 -18.02 13.99 -0.37
CA ILE A 355 -18.91 12.91 0.10
C ILE A 355 -19.90 12.48 -0.99
N PHE A 356 -20.50 13.44 -1.71
CA PHE A 356 -21.37 13.13 -2.85
C PHE A 356 -20.61 12.41 -3.98
N LYS A 357 -19.41 12.86 -4.31
CA LYS A 357 -18.55 12.18 -5.29
C LYS A 357 -18.17 10.76 -4.85
N MET A 358 -17.92 10.53 -3.56
CA MET A 358 -17.62 9.21 -3.02
C MET A 358 -18.81 8.26 -3.19
N LEU A 359 -20.04 8.73 -2.95
CA LEU A 359 -21.25 7.92 -3.17
C LEU A 359 -21.33 7.43 -4.63
N MET A 360 -21.10 8.35 -5.57
CA MET A 360 -21.06 8.02 -7.01
C MET A 360 -19.85 7.19 -7.40
N ALA A 361 -18.76 7.28 -6.65
CA ALA A 361 -17.54 6.52 -6.91
C ALA A 361 -17.65 5.04 -6.50
N ILE A 362 -18.59 4.62 -5.65
CA ILE A 362 -18.73 3.22 -5.24
C ILE A 362 -18.92 2.28 -6.44
N PRO A 363 -19.92 2.47 -7.33
CA PRO A 363 -20.07 1.65 -8.53
C PRO A 363 -18.85 1.71 -9.46
N LEU A 364 -18.25 2.89 -9.61
CA LEU A 364 -17.04 3.07 -10.40
C LEU A 364 -15.86 2.31 -9.80
N THR A 365 -15.71 2.32 -8.48
CA THR A 365 -14.68 1.55 -7.75
C THR A 365 -14.81 0.06 -8.02
N GLN A 366 -16.03 -0.48 -7.97
CA GLN A 366 -16.30 -1.89 -8.26
C GLN A 366 -15.92 -2.23 -9.71
N SER A 367 -16.25 -1.37 -10.67
CA SER A 367 -15.92 -1.57 -12.09
C SER A 367 -14.41 -1.51 -12.35
N VAL A 368 -13.71 -0.52 -11.80
CA VAL A 368 -12.25 -0.39 -11.94
C VAL A 368 -11.54 -1.55 -11.25
N TYR A 369 -11.98 -1.91 -10.03
CA TYR A 369 -11.41 -3.04 -9.28
C TYR A 369 -11.64 -4.37 -10.02
N GLY A 370 -12.84 -4.61 -10.55
CA GLY A 370 -13.14 -5.80 -11.35
C GLY A 370 -12.24 -5.91 -12.58
N SER A 371 -12.09 -4.81 -13.31
CA SER A 371 -11.19 -4.74 -14.47
C SER A 371 -9.73 -4.99 -14.09
N ALA A 372 -9.25 -4.40 -12.98
CA ALA A 372 -7.89 -4.59 -12.48
C ALA A 372 -7.67 -6.03 -11.99
N PHE A 373 -8.64 -6.60 -11.26
CA PHE A 373 -8.59 -7.96 -10.75
C PHE A 373 -8.51 -8.97 -11.91
N LEU A 374 -9.43 -8.91 -12.87
CA LEU A 374 -9.43 -9.81 -14.03
C LEU A 374 -8.11 -9.71 -14.80
N SER A 375 -7.65 -8.49 -15.10
CA SER A 375 -6.38 -8.29 -15.82
C SER A 375 -5.19 -8.87 -15.05
N SER A 376 -5.18 -8.79 -13.72
CA SER A 376 -4.08 -9.27 -12.88
C SER A 376 -3.95 -10.80 -12.90
N LEU A 377 -5.04 -11.55 -13.19
CA LEU A 377 -5.02 -13.02 -13.21
C LEU A 377 -4.09 -13.58 -14.29
N TRP A 378 -4.02 -12.92 -15.44
CA TRP A 378 -3.18 -13.33 -16.58
C TRP A 378 -1.94 -12.47 -16.77
N MET A 379 -1.71 -11.51 -15.87
CA MET A 379 -0.57 -10.61 -15.96
C MET A 379 0.74 -11.39 -15.76
N SER A 380 1.61 -11.36 -16.79
CA SER A 380 2.95 -11.96 -16.78
C SER A 380 4.06 -10.93 -16.95
N LYS A 381 3.71 -9.66 -17.19
CA LYS A 381 4.65 -8.53 -17.33
C LYS A 381 4.13 -7.31 -16.60
N VAL A 382 5.03 -6.54 -16.02
CA VAL A 382 4.73 -5.22 -15.42
C VAL A 382 5.81 -4.24 -15.81
N THR A 383 5.38 -3.06 -16.26
CA THR A 383 6.28 -1.92 -16.44
C THR A 383 5.99 -0.89 -15.35
N TRP A 384 7.03 -0.48 -14.64
CA TRP A 384 6.94 0.51 -13.58
C TRP A 384 8.15 1.44 -13.57
N ARG A 385 7.91 2.75 -13.64
CA ARG A 385 8.96 3.78 -13.67
C ARG A 385 10.07 3.48 -14.69
N GLY A 386 9.69 3.01 -15.91
CA GLY A 386 10.63 2.71 -16.99
C GLY A 386 11.37 1.38 -16.88
N ILE A 387 10.97 0.51 -15.95
CA ILE A 387 11.52 -0.84 -15.80
C ILE A 387 10.44 -1.86 -16.11
N THR A 388 10.75 -2.83 -16.96
CA THR A 388 9.85 -3.92 -17.32
C THR A 388 10.34 -5.23 -16.71
N TYR A 389 9.45 -5.89 -15.97
CA TYR A 389 9.67 -7.19 -15.37
C TYR A 389 8.75 -8.23 -15.99
N GLN A 390 9.25 -9.45 -16.16
CA GLN A 390 8.50 -10.63 -16.58
C GLN A 390 8.44 -11.64 -15.43
N PHE A 391 7.28 -12.27 -15.24
CA PHE A 391 7.02 -13.24 -14.19
C PHE A 391 6.66 -14.59 -14.80
N LYS A 392 7.36 -15.66 -14.38
CA LYS A 392 6.98 -17.06 -14.65
C LYS A 392 6.49 -17.76 -13.37
N GLY A 393 6.45 -17.06 -12.24
CA GLY A 393 6.03 -17.55 -10.93
C GLY A 393 6.52 -16.62 -9.81
N PRO A 394 6.17 -16.91 -8.54
CA PRO A 394 6.49 -16.04 -7.40
C PRO A 394 8.00 -15.74 -7.25
N TRP A 395 8.83 -16.76 -7.49
CA TRP A 395 10.28 -16.70 -7.29
C TRP A 395 11.06 -16.77 -8.61
N ASN A 396 10.38 -16.55 -9.73
CA ASN A 396 10.95 -16.56 -11.06
C ASN A 396 10.60 -15.26 -11.78
N ILE A 397 11.34 -14.23 -11.45
CA ILE A 397 11.19 -12.88 -11.96
C ILE A 397 12.42 -12.59 -12.81
N ARG A 398 12.20 -11.87 -13.90
CA ARG A 398 13.28 -11.39 -14.76
C ARG A 398 13.07 -9.93 -15.09
N LEU A 399 14.08 -9.11 -14.87
CA LEU A 399 14.18 -7.77 -15.41
C LEU A 399 14.43 -7.90 -16.91
N VAL A 400 13.50 -7.40 -17.73
CA VAL A 400 13.55 -7.53 -19.20
C VAL A 400 14.05 -6.23 -19.85
N GLU A 401 13.67 -5.10 -19.27
CA GLU A 401 14.02 -3.79 -19.80
C GLU A 401 14.27 -2.82 -18.67
N TYR A 402 15.35 -2.08 -18.79
CA TYR A 402 15.71 -0.98 -17.92
C TYR A 402 15.89 0.30 -18.75
N ARG A 403 15.04 1.29 -18.49
CA ARG A 403 15.21 2.65 -19.02
C ARG A 403 15.53 3.59 -17.88
N PRO A 404 16.53 4.45 -17.99
CA PRO A 404 16.76 5.51 -17.00
C PRO A 404 15.48 6.31 -16.73
N TYR A 405 15.31 6.77 -15.49
CA TYR A 405 14.17 7.61 -15.18
C TYR A 405 14.21 8.90 -15.99
N GLN A 406 13.09 9.23 -16.64
CA GLN A 406 12.89 10.51 -17.33
C GLN A 406 11.66 11.16 -16.72
N SER A 407 11.76 12.43 -16.29
CA SER A 407 10.59 13.18 -15.84
C SER A 407 9.64 13.40 -17.03
N SER A 408 8.33 13.36 -16.76
CA SER A 408 7.28 13.56 -17.78
C SER A 408 7.38 14.92 -18.50
N ASP A 409 8.01 15.91 -17.87
CA ASP A 409 8.21 17.24 -18.46
C ASP A 409 9.23 17.26 -19.61
N THR A 410 10.17 16.30 -19.67
CA THR A 410 11.17 16.22 -20.75
C THR A 410 10.61 15.56 -22.02
N SER A 411 9.50 14.83 -21.93
CA SER A 411 8.84 14.21 -23.10
C SER A 411 7.99 15.21 -23.90
N ALA A 412 7.46 16.24 -23.25
CA ALA A 412 6.69 17.29 -23.93
C ALA A 412 7.57 18.26 -24.75
N SER A 413 8.81 18.50 -24.31
CA SER A 413 9.73 19.43 -25.00
C SER A 413 10.44 18.81 -26.22
N LYS A 414 10.52 17.48 -26.34
CA LYS A 414 11.13 16.82 -27.52
C LYS A 414 10.21 16.71 -28.72
N ASN A 415 8.90 16.93 -28.57
CA ASN A 415 7.95 16.94 -29.69
C ASN A 415 7.71 18.32 -30.31
N ILE A 416 8.40 19.37 -29.85
CA ILE A 416 8.24 20.76 -30.36
C ILE A 416 9.43 21.18 -31.27
N SER A 417 10.44 20.37 -31.44
CA SER A 417 11.64 20.72 -32.23
C SER A 417 11.84 19.87 -33.48
N VAL A 418 10.77 19.59 -34.24
CA VAL A 418 10.87 19.12 -35.62
C VAL A 418 9.73 19.77 -36.42
N HIS A 419 9.94 21.00 -36.86
CA HIS A 419 9.40 21.54 -38.09
C HIS A 419 10.31 22.65 -38.56
#